data_25b386889e101a6db005aef41b4ce311
#
_entry.id   25b386889e101a6db005aef41b4ce311
#
_cell.length_a   1.000
_cell.length_b   1.000
_cell.length_c   1.000
_cell.angle_alpha   90.00
_cell.angle_beta   90.00
_cell.angle_gamma   90.00
#
_symmetry.space_group_name_H-M   'P 1'
#
loop_
_entity.id
_entity.type
_entity.pdbx_description
1 polymer ?
#
loop_
_entity_poly.entity_id
_entity_poly.type
_entity_poly.pdbx_seq_one_letter_code
_entity_poly.pdbx_strand_id
1 'polypeptide(L)'
;MTTPPAILKTGGLVAKEQLRAVGSPDGDRDDGHRVSLTQRESEVLARVQRGFENKKIAFELRMAEQSVKEYVSVLLRKFGVSNRTALAVAASRLDVTGDRAMEEAWLPQFFRGAEPQICVVRGPDFRYEAVNETFRRAVGDRPLIGRTMREAFPELAGQGIYERVERVYATGEPVIEHEVARSWDRGHGVERRQVDLVLQALRDEDGTVNGVVSFAVDVTDLAGARRRTELVREEFAALLELVPSAVLIVDETGRIATMNTAAQRIAGSPIDPARPLPEQFVEAYTPRDASGNPLNVHDTALSRALSGEAVVDVFQTFVGGDPPRERRVRATARPLRDPDGQIRGAIAVFTEP
;
A
#
# COMPACT_ATOMS: atom_id res chain seq x y z
N MET A 1 -19.36 -62.74 21.70
CA MET A 1 -20.19 -62.30 22.81
C MET A 1 -19.70 -60.96 23.25
N THR A 2 -20.57 -60.02 23.40
CA THR A 2 -20.41 -58.62 23.80
C THR A 2 -19.89 -57.65 22.76
N THR A 3 -20.84 -57.02 22.14
CA THR A 3 -20.77 -55.86 21.24
C THR A 3 -20.41 -54.59 22.02
N PRO A 4 -19.54 -53.71 21.56
CA PRO A 4 -19.40 -52.36 22.13
C PRO A 4 -20.42 -51.39 21.52
N PRO A 5 -20.82 -50.32 22.24
CA PRO A 5 -21.94 -49.46 21.87
C PRO A 5 -21.56 -48.44 20.83
N ALA A 6 -22.55 -48.05 20.04
CA ALA A 6 -22.51 -47.06 19.00
C ALA A 6 -22.21 -45.65 19.54
N ILE A 7 -21.25 -44.95 18.88
CA ILE A 7 -21.00 -43.52 19.11
C ILE A 7 -21.99 -42.73 18.22
N LEU A 8 -22.89 -42.05 18.89
CA LEU A 8 -23.81 -41.09 18.30
C LEU A 8 -23.03 -39.92 17.66
N LYS A 9 -23.13 -39.77 16.34
CA LYS A 9 -22.80 -38.56 15.63
C LYS A 9 -23.90 -37.54 15.86
N THR A 10 -23.71 -36.60 16.76
CA THR A 10 -24.50 -35.40 16.83
C THR A 10 -24.03 -34.43 15.78
N GLY A 11 -24.74 -34.38 14.66
CA GLY A 11 -24.65 -33.36 13.67
C GLY A 11 -25.22 -32.05 14.21
N GLY A 12 -24.37 -31.11 14.55
CA GLY A 12 -24.76 -29.75 14.89
C GLY A 12 -25.19 -28.99 13.61
N LEU A 13 -26.49 -28.93 13.41
CA LEU A 13 -27.14 -28.04 12.48
C LEU A 13 -27.09 -26.64 13.10
N VAL A 14 -26.08 -25.83 12.76
CA VAL A 14 -26.08 -24.43 13.17
C VAL A 14 -26.86 -23.64 12.14
N ALA A 15 -27.94 -23.07 12.63
CA ALA A 15 -28.92 -22.28 11.92
C ALA A 15 -28.30 -21.18 11.05
N LYS A 16 -28.75 -21.11 9.81
CA LYS A 16 -28.76 -19.92 8.99
C LYS A 16 -29.79 -18.95 9.57
N GLU A 17 -29.39 -18.10 10.46
CA GLU A 17 -30.19 -16.95 10.83
C GLU A 17 -30.05 -15.88 9.76
N GLN A 18 -31.03 -15.85 8.88
CA GLN A 18 -31.29 -14.75 7.98
C GLN A 18 -31.79 -13.57 8.82
N LEU A 19 -31.00 -12.54 8.99
CA LEU A 19 -31.47 -11.24 9.43
C LEU A 19 -32.44 -10.69 8.39
N ARG A 20 -33.73 -10.92 8.59
CA ARG A 20 -34.84 -10.27 7.88
C ARG A 20 -35.01 -8.86 8.44
N ALA A 21 -34.68 -7.86 7.65
CA ALA A 21 -35.17 -6.52 7.88
C ALA A 21 -36.67 -6.48 7.66
N VAL A 22 -37.40 -5.98 8.66
CA VAL A 22 -38.82 -5.66 8.57
C VAL A 22 -38.96 -4.45 7.64
N GLY A 23 -39.61 -4.66 6.49
CA GLY A 23 -39.92 -3.59 5.56
C GLY A 23 -41.24 -2.92 5.96
N SER A 24 -41.24 -1.59 5.97
CA SER A 24 -42.46 -0.80 5.78
C SER A 24 -42.54 -0.35 4.31
N PRO A 25 -43.72 -0.30 3.73
CA PRO A 25 -43.89 0.04 2.33
C PRO A 25 -44.02 1.56 2.15
N ASP A 26 -43.29 2.04 1.19
CA ASP A 26 -43.45 3.18 0.33
C ASP A 26 -42.26 4.11 0.22
N GLY A 27 -41.80 4.22 -1.01
CA GLY A 27 -41.29 5.46 -1.61
C GLY A 27 -39.78 5.71 -1.58
N ASP A 28 -39.20 5.35 -2.72
CA ASP A 28 -38.11 6.07 -3.41
C ASP A 28 -36.64 5.84 -3.01
N ARG A 29 -36.02 5.23 -3.93
CA ARG A 29 -34.61 5.14 -4.34
C ARG A 29 -33.54 5.81 -3.44
N ASP A 30 -32.85 4.99 -2.63
CA ASP A 30 -31.45 5.16 -2.34
C ASP A 30 -30.76 3.79 -2.44
N ASP A 31 -29.97 3.58 -3.49
CA ASP A 31 -29.16 2.38 -3.71
C ASP A 31 -27.97 2.37 -2.74
N GLY A 32 -28.24 2.25 -1.45
CA GLY A 32 -27.24 1.99 -0.44
C GLY A 32 -26.55 0.65 -0.68
N HIS A 33 -25.34 0.66 -1.19
CA HIS A 33 -24.48 -0.51 -1.38
C HIS A 33 -24.38 -1.30 -0.07
N ARG A 34 -25.21 -2.34 0.08
CA ARG A 34 -25.11 -3.30 1.21
C ARG A 34 -23.86 -4.16 0.98
N VAL A 35 -22.78 -3.83 1.66
CA VAL A 35 -21.56 -4.64 1.64
C VAL A 35 -21.84 -5.94 2.40
N SER A 36 -21.93 -7.08 1.70
CA SER A 36 -22.04 -8.38 2.35
C SER A 36 -20.63 -8.85 2.76
N LEU A 37 -20.48 -9.13 4.05
CA LEU A 37 -19.23 -9.62 4.61
C LEU A 37 -19.37 -11.09 5.03
N THR A 38 -18.34 -11.87 4.78
CA THR A 38 -18.21 -13.21 5.40
C THR A 38 -17.86 -13.06 6.87
N GLN A 39 -18.05 -14.10 7.67
CA GLN A 39 -17.70 -14.11 9.08
C GLN A 39 -16.23 -13.71 9.29
N ARG A 40 -15.31 -14.25 8.49
CA ARG A 40 -13.87 -13.93 8.57
C ARG A 40 -13.55 -12.48 8.17
N GLU A 41 -14.21 -11.97 7.16
CA GLU A 41 -14.07 -10.56 6.79
C GLU A 41 -14.54 -9.64 7.91
N SER A 42 -15.66 -9.96 8.57
CA SER A 42 -16.17 -9.20 9.71
C SER A 42 -15.21 -9.25 10.90
N GLU A 43 -14.63 -10.41 11.22
CA GLU A 43 -13.65 -10.56 12.28
C GLU A 43 -12.37 -9.75 12.04
N VAL A 44 -11.88 -9.71 10.80
CA VAL A 44 -10.72 -8.90 10.41
C VAL A 44 -11.09 -7.43 10.45
N LEU A 45 -12.25 -7.03 9.89
CA LEU A 45 -12.73 -5.66 9.85
C LEU A 45 -12.87 -5.06 11.26
N ALA A 46 -13.44 -5.80 12.20
CA ALA A 46 -13.58 -5.37 13.59
C ALA A 46 -12.22 -5.06 14.25
N ARG A 47 -11.15 -5.74 13.86
CA ARG A 47 -9.80 -5.50 14.39
C ARG A 47 -9.10 -4.36 13.65
N VAL A 48 -9.38 -4.21 12.36
CA VAL A 48 -8.95 -3.03 11.57
C VAL A 48 -9.55 -1.76 12.19
N GLN A 49 -10.84 -1.78 12.54
CA GLN A 49 -11.51 -0.68 13.22
C GLN A 49 -10.87 -0.35 14.58
N ARG A 50 -10.34 -1.36 15.29
CA ARG A 50 -9.61 -1.18 16.55
C ARG A 50 -8.16 -0.73 16.36
N GLY A 51 -7.72 -0.44 15.15
CA GLY A 51 -6.36 0.01 14.85
C GLY A 51 -5.27 -1.07 14.94
N PHE A 52 -5.62 -2.36 15.06
CA PHE A 52 -4.63 -3.42 15.23
C PHE A 52 -3.81 -3.63 13.95
N GLU A 53 -2.49 -3.70 14.08
CA GLU A 53 -1.60 -4.09 12.98
C GLU A 53 -1.89 -5.50 12.47
N ASN A 54 -1.55 -5.78 11.21
CA ASN A 54 -1.80 -7.10 10.61
C ASN A 54 -1.18 -8.24 11.40
N LYS A 55 0.01 -8.04 11.97
CA LYS A 55 0.69 -9.02 12.83
C LYS A 55 -0.12 -9.35 14.10
N LYS A 56 -0.71 -8.34 14.74
CA LYS A 56 -1.55 -8.51 15.91
C LYS A 56 -2.88 -9.19 15.56
N ILE A 57 -3.49 -8.80 14.43
CA ILE A 57 -4.71 -9.45 13.91
C ILE A 57 -4.44 -10.92 13.61
N ALA A 58 -3.34 -11.22 12.94
CA ALA A 58 -2.90 -12.58 12.62
C ALA A 58 -2.77 -13.44 13.88
N PHE A 59 -2.14 -12.90 14.92
CA PHE A 59 -1.99 -13.58 16.21
C PHE A 59 -3.34 -13.87 16.88
N GLU A 60 -4.23 -12.86 16.98
CA GLU A 60 -5.54 -13.02 17.62
C GLU A 60 -6.47 -13.98 16.88
N LEU A 61 -6.46 -13.93 15.55
CA LEU A 61 -7.31 -14.79 14.72
C LEU A 61 -6.68 -16.15 14.37
N ARG A 62 -5.47 -16.41 14.87
CA ARG A 62 -4.68 -17.63 14.60
C ARG A 62 -4.57 -17.92 13.10
N MET A 63 -4.13 -16.94 12.35
CA MET A 63 -3.96 -17.02 10.91
C MET A 63 -2.62 -16.41 10.48
N ALA A 64 -2.19 -16.64 9.23
CA ALA A 64 -0.97 -16.05 8.71
C ALA A 64 -1.15 -14.54 8.48
N GLU A 65 -0.10 -13.74 8.70
CA GLU A 65 -0.13 -12.29 8.45
C GLU A 65 -0.46 -11.98 6.97
N GLN A 66 0.02 -12.81 6.05
CA GLN A 66 -0.29 -12.69 4.64
C GLN A 66 -1.79 -12.81 4.36
N SER A 67 -2.48 -13.75 5.02
CA SER A 67 -3.93 -13.89 4.89
C SER A 67 -4.68 -12.65 5.43
N VAL A 68 -4.18 -12.02 6.50
CA VAL A 68 -4.75 -10.75 6.99
C VAL A 68 -4.61 -9.66 5.94
N LYS A 69 -3.44 -9.54 5.27
CA LYS A 69 -3.23 -8.57 4.18
C LYS A 69 -4.21 -8.79 3.03
N GLU A 70 -4.47 -10.04 2.66
CA GLU A 70 -5.46 -10.41 1.64
C GLU A 70 -6.87 -10.00 2.04
N TYR A 71 -7.31 -10.31 3.27
CA TYR A 71 -8.60 -9.88 3.78
C TYR A 71 -8.75 -8.36 3.81
N VAL A 72 -7.73 -7.64 4.27
CA VAL A 72 -7.74 -6.16 4.24
C VAL A 72 -7.86 -5.64 2.81
N SER A 73 -7.15 -6.21 1.85
CA SER A 73 -7.24 -5.83 0.44
C SER A 73 -8.64 -6.10 -0.15
N VAL A 74 -9.25 -7.22 0.21
CA VAL A 74 -10.64 -7.53 -0.19
C VAL A 74 -11.62 -6.54 0.42
N LEU A 75 -11.45 -6.20 1.70
CA LEU A 75 -12.29 -5.23 2.40
C LEU A 75 -12.15 -3.83 1.80
N LEU A 76 -10.93 -3.36 1.51
CA LEU A 76 -10.70 -2.08 0.83
C LEU A 76 -11.50 -1.99 -0.48
N ARG A 77 -11.44 -3.04 -1.29
CA ARG A 77 -12.19 -3.12 -2.56
C ARG A 77 -13.71 -3.19 -2.35
N LYS A 78 -14.20 -3.97 -1.38
CA LYS A 78 -15.64 -4.09 -1.08
C LYS A 78 -16.24 -2.77 -0.59
N PHE A 79 -15.46 -1.99 0.17
CA PHE A 79 -15.87 -0.68 0.67
C PHE A 79 -15.56 0.47 -0.29
N GLY A 80 -14.90 0.21 -1.42
CA GLY A 80 -14.52 1.22 -2.40
C GLY A 80 -13.53 2.26 -1.87
N VAL A 81 -12.67 1.86 -0.91
CA VAL A 81 -11.71 2.76 -0.27
C VAL A 81 -10.28 2.33 -0.53
N SER A 82 -9.35 3.28 -0.57
CA SER A 82 -7.98 3.06 -1.00
C SER A 82 -6.99 2.75 0.12
N ASN A 83 -7.37 3.00 1.38
CA ASN A 83 -6.47 2.78 2.51
C ASN A 83 -7.20 2.29 3.76
N ARG A 84 -6.39 1.80 4.71
CA ARG A 84 -6.86 1.20 5.95
C ARG A 84 -7.64 2.17 6.84
N THR A 85 -7.23 3.44 6.90
CA THR A 85 -7.91 4.47 7.68
C THR A 85 -9.30 4.75 7.12
N ALA A 86 -9.40 4.91 5.79
CA ALA A 86 -10.67 5.06 5.11
C ALA A 86 -11.57 3.82 5.27
N LEU A 87 -10.99 2.61 5.32
CA LEU A 87 -11.72 1.38 5.60
C LEU A 87 -12.33 1.38 7.01
N ALA A 88 -11.55 1.77 8.02
CA ALA A 88 -12.05 1.84 9.40
C ALA A 88 -13.21 2.84 9.51
N VAL A 89 -13.12 3.98 8.83
CA VAL A 89 -14.18 5.01 8.79
C VAL A 89 -15.40 4.52 8.02
N ALA A 90 -15.21 3.92 6.83
CA ALA A 90 -16.33 3.41 6.03
C ALA A 90 -17.08 2.27 6.75
N ALA A 91 -16.35 1.45 7.49
CA ALA A 91 -16.92 0.36 8.28
C ALA A 91 -17.74 0.85 9.49
N SER A 92 -17.43 2.03 10.04
CA SER A 92 -18.23 2.61 11.13
C SER A 92 -19.63 3.08 10.67
N ARG A 93 -19.86 3.17 9.37
CA ARG A 93 -21.16 3.49 8.78
C ARG A 93 -22.10 2.27 8.62
N LEU A 94 -21.58 1.06 8.75
CA LEU A 94 -22.41 -0.13 8.79
C LEU A 94 -23.15 -0.13 10.13
N ASP A 95 -24.43 0.17 10.11
CA ASP A 95 -25.34 0.05 11.25
C ASP A 95 -25.26 -1.38 11.77
N VAL A 96 -24.44 -1.61 12.78
CA VAL A 96 -24.48 -2.82 13.57
C VAL A 96 -25.59 -2.62 14.60
N THR A 97 -26.81 -2.87 14.17
CA THR A 97 -27.93 -2.99 15.09
C THR A 97 -27.71 -4.16 16.01
N GLY A 98 -27.03 -3.90 17.10
CA GLY A 98 -26.74 -4.89 18.13
C GLY A 98 -26.08 -4.26 19.35
N ASP A 99 -26.95 -3.92 20.32
CA ASP A 99 -26.60 -3.65 21.71
C ASP A 99 -25.97 -2.28 22.04
N ARG A 100 -26.84 -1.26 22.20
CA ARG A 100 -26.52 0.07 22.74
C ARG A 100 -25.62 0.06 23.99
N ALA A 101 -25.73 -0.96 24.81
CA ALA A 101 -24.95 -1.08 26.04
C ALA A 101 -23.47 -1.42 25.77
N MET A 102 -23.17 -2.12 24.65
CA MET A 102 -21.81 -2.44 24.25
C MET A 102 -21.13 -1.26 23.52
N GLU A 103 -21.90 -0.45 22.80
CA GLU A 103 -21.41 0.78 22.15
C GLU A 103 -20.97 1.84 23.19
N GLU A 104 -21.72 2.02 24.26
CA GLU A 104 -21.40 2.99 25.31
C GLU A 104 -20.11 2.67 26.07
N ALA A 105 -19.71 1.40 26.13
CA ALA A 105 -18.55 0.98 26.92
C ALA A 105 -17.22 1.00 26.12
N TRP A 106 -17.21 0.61 24.83
CA TRP A 106 -15.98 0.49 24.05
C TRP A 106 -15.64 1.74 23.22
N LEU A 107 -16.65 2.50 22.79
CA LEU A 107 -16.46 3.67 21.95
C LEU A 107 -15.51 4.71 22.58
N PRO A 108 -15.64 5.07 23.87
CA PRO A 108 -14.70 5.98 24.53
C PRO A 108 -13.28 5.40 24.66
N GLN A 109 -13.15 4.06 24.80
CA GLN A 109 -11.83 3.42 24.87
C GLN A 109 -11.18 3.37 23.47
N PHE A 110 -11.96 3.05 22.44
CA PHE A 110 -11.53 3.11 21.06
C PHE A 110 -11.07 4.52 20.68
N PHE A 111 -11.89 5.52 20.96
CA PHE A 111 -11.58 6.91 20.67
C PHE A 111 -10.28 7.36 21.34
N ARG A 112 -10.11 7.04 22.64
CA ARG A 112 -8.90 7.42 23.40
C ARG A 112 -7.64 6.71 22.93
N GLY A 113 -7.73 5.44 22.61
CA GLY A 113 -6.59 4.59 22.26
C GLY A 113 -6.31 4.44 20.77
N ALA A 114 -7.11 5.05 19.89
CA ALA A 114 -6.90 4.97 18.45
C ALA A 114 -5.58 5.61 18.03
N GLU A 115 -4.82 4.92 17.16
CA GLU A 115 -3.59 5.47 16.59
C GLU A 115 -3.81 6.69 15.69
N PRO A 116 -4.88 6.76 14.86
CA PRO A 116 -5.21 7.99 14.17
C PRO A 116 -5.43 9.15 15.14
N GLN A 117 -4.96 10.33 14.77
CA GLN A 117 -5.32 11.57 15.43
C GLN A 117 -6.79 11.83 15.14
N ILE A 118 -7.64 11.85 16.17
CA ILE A 118 -9.08 12.04 15.99
C ILE A 118 -9.50 13.29 16.74
N CYS A 119 -10.23 14.18 16.06
CA CYS A 119 -10.91 15.28 16.69
C CYS A 119 -12.32 15.46 16.12
N VAL A 120 -13.19 16.02 16.95
CA VAL A 120 -14.57 16.38 16.61
C VAL A 120 -14.72 17.87 16.82
N VAL A 121 -15.22 18.55 15.81
CA VAL A 121 -15.63 19.96 15.89
C VAL A 121 -17.13 20.08 15.66
N ARG A 122 -17.77 20.95 16.41
CA ARG A 122 -19.23 21.16 16.38
C ARG A 122 -19.59 22.60 16.06
N GLY A 123 -20.78 22.72 15.49
CA GLY A 123 -21.42 23.98 15.17
C GLY A 123 -20.74 24.75 14.03
N PRO A 124 -21.34 25.89 13.65
CA PRO A 124 -20.85 26.71 12.53
C PRO A 124 -19.50 27.38 12.83
N ASP A 125 -19.12 27.52 14.10
CA ASP A 125 -17.85 28.08 14.54
C ASP A 125 -16.75 27.02 14.65
N PHE A 126 -17.04 25.74 14.39
CA PHE A 126 -16.11 24.61 14.46
C PHE A 126 -15.36 24.55 15.80
N ARG A 127 -16.11 24.48 16.92
CA ARG A 127 -15.53 24.33 18.24
C ARG A 127 -15.15 22.90 18.53
N TYR A 128 -13.94 22.70 19.08
CA TYR A 128 -13.49 21.39 19.51
C TYR A 128 -14.38 20.84 20.63
N GLU A 129 -15.09 19.75 20.34
CA GLU A 129 -15.92 19.01 21.32
C GLU A 129 -15.14 17.84 21.92
N ALA A 130 -14.40 17.11 21.08
CA ALA A 130 -13.62 15.97 21.51
C ALA A 130 -12.30 15.87 20.74
N VAL A 131 -11.27 15.40 21.42
CA VAL A 131 -9.97 15.06 20.83
C VAL A 131 -9.45 13.81 21.52
N ASN A 132 -8.84 12.89 20.76
CA ASN A 132 -8.22 11.72 21.38
C ASN A 132 -6.80 12.03 21.87
N GLU A 133 -6.21 11.07 22.57
CA GLU A 133 -4.87 11.21 23.15
C GLU A 133 -3.79 11.36 22.07
N THR A 134 -3.93 10.66 20.95
CA THR A 134 -3.00 10.75 19.83
C THR A 134 -3.04 12.14 19.19
N PHE A 135 -4.22 12.75 19.05
CA PHE A 135 -4.35 14.13 18.59
C PHE A 135 -3.64 15.09 19.55
N ARG A 136 -3.87 14.97 20.88
CA ARG A 136 -3.22 15.82 21.88
C ARG A 136 -1.70 15.75 21.81
N ARG A 137 -1.16 14.52 21.75
CA ARG A 137 0.29 14.31 21.61
C ARG A 137 0.86 14.90 20.32
N ALA A 138 0.10 14.82 19.24
CA ALA A 138 0.55 15.33 17.94
C ALA A 138 0.63 16.86 17.90
N VAL A 139 -0.31 17.56 18.55
CA VAL A 139 -0.43 19.03 18.48
C VAL A 139 0.19 19.76 19.66
N GLY A 140 0.67 19.02 20.66
CA GLY A 140 1.25 19.60 21.88
C GLY A 140 0.21 19.99 22.94
N ASP A 141 0.71 20.50 24.06
CA ASP A 141 -0.10 20.85 25.23
C ASP A 141 -0.75 22.23 25.03
N ARG A 142 -1.90 22.22 24.35
CA ARG A 142 -2.71 23.44 24.16
C ARG A 142 -4.16 23.19 24.54
N PRO A 143 -4.86 24.19 25.08
CA PRO A 143 -6.28 24.08 25.41
C PRO A 143 -7.10 24.04 24.11
N LEU A 144 -7.81 22.93 23.89
CA LEU A 144 -8.58 22.70 22.66
C LEU A 144 -10.08 22.79 22.91
N ILE A 145 -10.58 22.02 23.87
CA ILE A 145 -12.01 21.84 24.09
C ILE A 145 -12.72 23.19 24.32
N GLY A 146 -13.79 23.43 23.58
CA GLY A 146 -14.57 24.66 23.60
C GLY A 146 -14.00 25.81 22.75
N ARG A 147 -12.75 25.74 22.30
CA ARG A 147 -12.17 26.73 21.38
C ARG A 147 -12.53 26.42 19.94
N THR A 148 -12.62 27.47 19.14
CA THR A 148 -12.76 27.31 17.70
C THR A 148 -11.45 26.79 17.08
N MET A 149 -11.51 26.17 15.90
CA MET A 149 -10.31 25.75 15.18
C MET A 149 -9.34 26.91 14.94
N ARG A 150 -9.85 28.10 14.62
CA ARG A 150 -9.03 29.28 14.33
C ARG A 150 -8.36 29.85 15.60
N GLU A 151 -9.01 29.75 16.75
CA GLU A 151 -8.42 30.16 18.05
C GLU A 151 -7.34 29.13 18.51
N ALA A 152 -7.58 27.84 18.26
CA ALA A 152 -6.67 26.80 18.71
C ALA A 152 -5.41 26.67 17.82
N PHE A 153 -5.54 26.96 16.53
CA PHE A 153 -4.49 26.77 15.53
C PHE A 153 -4.44 27.92 14.51
N PRO A 154 -4.22 29.18 14.94
CA PRO A 154 -4.16 30.31 13.99
C PRO A 154 -3.12 30.10 12.89
N GLU A 155 -2.07 29.33 13.15
CA GLU A 155 -1.01 29.00 12.21
C GLU A 155 -1.45 28.10 11.06
N LEU A 156 -2.62 27.46 11.14
CA LEU A 156 -3.18 26.69 10.05
C LEU A 156 -3.90 27.54 8.98
N ALA A 157 -4.01 28.86 9.23
CA ALA A 157 -4.54 29.77 8.23
C ALA A 157 -3.70 29.73 6.94
N GLY A 158 -4.38 29.67 5.80
CA GLY A 158 -3.74 29.54 4.49
C GLY A 158 -3.24 28.15 4.13
N GLN A 159 -3.41 27.13 5.01
CA GLN A 159 -3.07 25.74 4.71
C GLN A 159 -4.27 24.94 4.17
N GLY A 160 -5.41 25.59 3.94
CA GLY A 160 -6.61 25.02 3.32
C GLY A 160 -7.42 24.06 4.20
N ILE A 161 -7.07 23.89 5.50
CA ILE A 161 -7.80 22.96 6.37
C ILE A 161 -9.17 23.53 6.78
N TYR A 162 -9.25 24.82 7.02
CA TYR A 162 -10.51 25.47 7.39
C TYR A 162 -11.51 25.37 6.24
N GLU A 163 -11.08 25.67 5.03
CA GLU A 163 -11.89 25.60 3.82
C GLU A 163 -12.40 24.17 3.54
N ARG A 164 -11.59 23.16 3.87
CA ARG A 164 -12.02 21.76 3.77
C ARG A 164 -13.07 21.38 4.80
N VAL A 165 -12.89 21.81 6.06
CA VAL A 165 -13.87 21.56 7.12
C VAL A 165 -15.18 22.29 6.82
N GLU A 166 -15.10 23.56 6.39
CA GLU A 166 -16.26 24.36 5.98
C GLU A 166 -17.01 23.68 4.82
N ARG A 167 -16.30 23.15 3.82
CA ARG A 167 -16.91 22.41 2.70
C ARG A 167 -17.62 21.15 3.17
N VAL A 168 -16.97 20.32 4.01
CA VAL A 168 -17.58 19.10 4.54
C VAL A 168 -18.83 19.43 5.37
N TYR A 169 -18.77 20.48 6.16
CA TYR A 169 -19.91 20.95 6.97
C TYR A 169 -21.08 21.41 6.09
N ALA A 170 -20.81 22.16 5.02
CA ALA A 170 -21.82 22.70 4.13
C ALA A 170 -22.43 21.67 3.20
N THR A 171 -21.65 20.73 2.68
CA THR A 171 -22.09 19.75 1.67
C THR A 171 -22.45 18.39 2.26
N GLY A 172 -21.88 18.04 3.40
CA GLY A 172 -21.94 16.70 3.96
C GLY A 172 -21.07 15.67 3.23
N GLU A 173 -20.37 16.08 2.17
CA GLU A 173 -19.48 15.21 1.41
C GLU A 173 -18.13 15.03 2.13
N PRO A 174 -17.63 13.79 2.27
CA PRO A 174 -16.34 13.56 2.93
C PRO A 174 -15.17 14.06 2.09
N VAL A 175 -14.10 14.47 2.75
CA VAL A 175 -12.80 14.78 2.14
C VAL A 175 -11.81 13.72 2.54
N ILE A 176 -11.12 13.13 1.55
CA ILE A 176 -10.04 12.15 1.75
C ILE A 176 -8.83 12.66 0.98
N GLU A 177 -7.74 12.89 1.67
CA GLU A 177 -6.48 13.38 1.08
C GLU A 177 -5.30 12.61 1.64
N HIS A 178 -4.29 12.37 0.79
CA HIS A 178 -3.08 11.63 1.13
C HIS A 178 -1.86 12.53 1.13
N GLU A 179 -0.94 12.27 2.06
CA GLU A 179 0.36 12.95 2.17
C GLU A 179 0.25 14.49 2.16
N VAL A 180 -0.79 15.01 2.82
CA VAL A 180 -1.00 16.47 2.88
C VAL A 180 0.00 17.10 3.83
N ALA A 181 0.74 18.08 3.35
CA ALA A 181 1.65 18.85 4.19
C ALA A 181 0.86 19.72 5.17
N ARG A 182 1.21 19.64 6.45
CA ARG A 182 0.69 20.46 7.52
C ARG A 182 1.84 21.01 8.36
N SER A 183 1.68 22.23 8.80
CA SER A 183 2.66 22.87 9.68
C SER A 183 1.94 23.49 10.87
N TRP A 184 2.35 23.14 12.07
CA TRP A 184 1.82 23.72 13.30
C TRP A 184 2.93 23.87 14.34
N ASP A 185 2.74 24.81 15.28
CA ASP A 185 3.66 25.03 16.38
C ASP A 185 3.29 24.11 17.56
N ARG A 186 4.22 23.29 18.00
CA ARG A 186 4.08 22.40 19.17
C ARG A 186 4.60 23.02 20.46
N GLY A 187 4.93 24.33 20.45
CA GLY A 187 5.56 25.01 21.57
C GLY A 187 7.09 24.98 21.54
N HIS A 188 7.67 24.29 20.57
CA HIS A 188 9.12 24.19 20.35
C HIS A 188 9.54 24.67 18.95
N GLY A 189 8.61 25.30 18.24
CA GLY A 189 8.76 25.75 16.86
C GLY A 189 7.81 25.04 15.91
N VAL A 190 7.77 25.56 14.67
CA VAL A 190 6.89 25.02 13.61
C VAL A 190 7.45 23.72 13.08
N GLU A 191 6.70 22.63 13.23
CA GLU A 191 7.00 21.35 12.61
C GLU A 191 6.14 21.15 11.37
N ARG A 192 6.79 20.67 10.31
CA ARG A 192 6.10 20.26 9.08
C ARG A 192 5.95 18.75 9.06
N ARG A 193 4.72 18.26 8.88
CA ARG A 193 4.37 16.85 8.82
C ARG A 193 3.58 16.54 7.55
N GLN A 194 3.64 15.28 7.12
CA GLN A 194 2.78 14.74 6.08
C GLN A 194 1.70 13.91 6.75
N VAL A 195 0.44 14.20 6.46
CA VAL A 195 -0.69 13.50 7.08
C VAL A 195 -1.64 12.96 6.00
N ASP A 196 -2.11 11.73 6.20
CA ASP A 196 -3.29 11.23 5.54
C ASP A 196 -4.50 11.73 6.32
N LEU A 197 -5.42 12.41 5.64
CA LEU A 197 -6.53 13.14 6.25
C LEU A 197 -7.86 12.62 5.73
N VAL A 198 -8.78 12.33 6.64
CA VAL A 198 -10.20 12.08 6.35
C VAL A 198 -11.04 13.04 7.19
N LEU A 199 -11.89 13.80 6.52
CA LEU A 199 -12.90 14.67 7.15
C LEU A 199 -14.27 14.13 6.80
N GLN A 200 -15.13 13.97 7.79
CA GLN A 200 -16.47 13.46 7.62
C GLN A 200 -17.49 14.30 8.39
N ALA A 201 -18.65 14.58 7.75
CA ALA A 201 -19.74 15.27 8.39
C ALA A 201 -20.37 14.41 9.50
N LEU A 202 -20.61 15.02 10.63
CA LEU A 202 -21.46 14.49 11.71
C LEU A 202 -22.86 15.07 11.55
N ARG A 203 -23.87 14.20 11.71
CA ARG A 203 -25.26 14.56 11.56
C ARG A 203 -26.02 14.31 12.85
N ASP A 204 -27.03 15.16 13.09
CA ASP A 204 -28.01 14.95 14.13
C ASP A 204 -29.04 13.87 13.72
N GLU A 205 -29.94 13.54 14.62
CA GLU A 205 -31.00 12.55 14.41
C GLU A 205 -31.95 12.92 13.24
N ASP A 206 -32.08 14.20 12.94
CA ASP A 206 -32.87 14.75 11.82
C ASP A 206 -32.09 14.78 10.49
N GLY A 207 -30.82 14.29 10.48
CA GLY A 207 -29.96 14.26 9.31
C GLY A 207 -29.20 15.55 9.02
N THR A 208 -29.42 16.62 9.80
CA THR A 208 -28.73 17.90 9.63
C THR A 208 -27.25 17.78 10.03
N VAL A 209 -26.36 18.32 9.20
CA VAL A 209 -24.92 18.37 9.54
C VAL A 209 -24.70 19.35 10.68
N ASN A 210 -24.18 18.86 11.79
CA ASN A 210 -23.93 19.67 12.99
C ASN A 210 -22.48 19.70 13.43
N GLY A 211 -21.58 19.02 12.72
CA GLY A 211 -20.15 18.98 13.03
C GLY A 211 -19.35 18.25 11.97
N VAL A 212 -18.05 18.16 12.22
CA VAL A 212 -17.10 17.41 11.39
C VAL A 212 -16.20 16.59 12.30
N VAL A 213 -16.00 15.33 11.97
CA VAL A 213 -14.95 14.49 12.57
C VAL A 213 -13.75 14.45 11.63
N SER A 214 -12.56 14.61 12.18
CA SER A 214 -11.30 14.48 11.48
C SER A 214 -10.55 13.24 11.95
N PHE A 215 -10.04 12.47 11.00
CA PHE A 215 -9.07 11.41 11.23
C PHE A 215 -7.81 11.78 10.46
N ALA A 216 -6.68 11.84 11.16
CA ALA A 216 -5.39 12.10 10.53
C ALA A 216 -4.36 11.08 10.99
N VAL A 217 -3.54 10.60 10.06
CA VAL A 217 -2.41 9.70 10.33
C VAL A 217 -1.14 10.41 9.90
N ASP A 218 -0.18 10.51 10.81
CA ASP A 218 1.15 11.01 10.46
C ASP A 218 1.87 9.96 9.61
N VAL A 219 2.16 10.31 8.36
CA VAL A 219 2.87 9.47 7.39
C VAL A 219 4.22 10.06 7.00
N THR A 220 4.74 11.01 7.80
CA THR A 220 5.98 11.75 7.52
C THR A 220 7.16 10.83 7.25
N ASP A 221 7.38 9.86 8.13
CA ASP A 221 8.50 8.92 8.01
C ASP A 221 8.32 8.00 6.80
N LEU A 222 7.10 7.53 6.56
CA LEU A 222 6.78 6.68 5.41
C LEU A 222 6.95 7.43 4.09
N ALA A 223 6.41 8.66 4.01
CA ALA A 223 6.56 9.52 2.83
C ALA A 223 8.04 9.87 2.59
N GLY A 224 8.78 10.17 3.66
CA GLY A 224 10.21 10.42 3.60
C GLY A 224 11.01 9.22 3.10
N ALA A 225 10.71 8.02 3.57
CA ALA A 225 11.34 6.79 3.14
C ALA A 225 11.06 6.50 1.65
N ARG A 226 9.80 6.67 1.22
CA ARG A 226 9.43 6.52 -0.21
C ARG A 226 10.20 7.48 -1.10
N ARG A 227 10.22 8.78 -0.76
CA ARG A 227 10.95 9.80 -1.54
C ARG A 227 12.44 9.50 -1.61
N ARG A 228 13.04 9.05 -0.51
CA ARG A 228 14.46 8.66 -0.51
C ARG A 228 14.72 7.50 -1.44
N THR A 229 13.85 6.49 -1.43
CA THR A 229 13.97 5.33 -2.34
C THR A 229 13.81 5.75 -3.81
N GLU A 230 12.86 6.64 -4.11
CA GLU A 230 12.67 7.18 -5.46
C GLU A 230 13.87 7.98 -5.93
N LEU A 231 14.40 8.88 -5.10
CA LEU A 231 15.60 9.66 -5.42
C LEU A 231 16.80 8.76 -5.70
N VAL A 232 17.06 7.77 -4.86
CA VAL A 232 18.17 6.82 -5.09
C VAL A 232 17.98 6.05 -6.40
N ARG A 233 16.73 5.67 -6.72
CA ARG A 233 16.42 5.00 -8.00
C ARG A 233 16.64 5.91 -9.20
N GLU A 234 16.21 7.17 -9.12
CA GLU A 234 16.43 8.17 -10.19
C GLU A 234 17.92 8.49 -10.38
N GLU A 235 18.65 8.69 -9.28
CA GLU A 235 20.10 8.90 -9.33
C GLU A 235 20.82 7.69 -9.94
N PHE A 236 20.44 6.49 -9.55
CA PHE A 236 21.01 5.26 -10.11
C PHE A 236 20.70 5.14 -11.61
N ALA A 237 19.48 5.41 -12.04
CA ALA A 237 19.11 5.39 -13.45
C ALA A 237 19.92 6.42 -14.25
N ALA A 238 20.09 7.64 -13.73
CA ALA A 238 20.89 8.68 -14.36
C ALA A 238 22.36 8.29 -14.47
N LEU A 239 22.94 7.67 -13.43
CA LEU A 239 24.33 7.16 -13.47
C LEU A 239 24.48 6.05 -14.51
N LEU A 240 23.51 5.15 -14.66
CA LEU A 240 23.56 4.10 -15.68
C LEU A 240 23.57 4.69 -17.09
N GLU A 241 22.84 5.78 -17.33
CA GLU A 241 22.83 6.44 -18.65
C GLU A 241 24.15 7.15 -18.98
N LEU A 242 24.92 7.56 -17.98
CA LEU A 242 26.26 8.15 -18.20
C LEU A 242 27.33 7.11 -18.56
N VAL A 243 27.06 5.81 -18.32
CA VAL A 243 27.99 4.75 -18.67
C VAL A 243 27.93 4.48 -20.17
N PRO A 244 29.05 4.64 -20.93
CA PRO A 244 29.05 4.44 -22.37
C PRO A 244 28.87 2.96 -22.77
N SER A 245 29.19 2.06 -21.89
CA SER A 245 29.01 0.60 -22.08
C SER A 245 27.56 0.21 -21.87
N ALA A 246 27.11 -0.81 -22.57
CA ALA A 246 25.79 -1.40 -22.34
C ALA A 246 25.72 -2.04 -20.95
N VAL A 247 24.82 -1.55 -20.13
CA VAL A 247 24.56 -2.11 -18.79
C VAL A 247 23.16 -2.65 -18.73
N LEU A 248 23.03 -3.88 -18.25
CA LEU A 248 21.81 -4.63 -18.14
C LEU A 248 21.70 -5.28 -16.78
N ILE A 249 20.58 -5.13 -16.11
CA ILE A 249 20.26 -5.78 -14.85
C ILE A 249 18.97 -6.60 -15.06
N VAL A 250 19.00 -7.86 -14.63
CA VAL A 250 17.87 -8.76 -14.65
C VAL A 250 17.55 -9.25 -13.24
N ASP A 251 16.29 -9.60 -13.00
CA ASP A 251 15.84 -10.24 -11.77
C ASP A 251 16.20 -11.74 -11.73
N GLU A 252 15.83 -12.43 -10.67
CA GLU A 252 16.07 -13.87 -10.47
C GLU A 252 15.41 -14.77 -11.54
N THR A 253 14.41 -14.26 -12.23
CA THR A 253 13.73 -14.97 -13.34
C THR A 253 14.35 -14.64 -14.70
N GLY A 254 15.35 -13.77 -14.75
CA GLY A 254 15.98 -13.31 -15.98
C GLY A 254 15.21 -12.21 -16.72
N ARG A 255 14.17 -11.62 -16.12
CA ARG A 255 13.46 -10.46 -16.68
C ARG A 255 14.25 -9.19 -16.45
N ILE A 256 14.09 -8.27 -17.38
CA ILE A 256 14.82 -7.00 -17.30
C ILE A 256 14.27 -6.14 -16.16
N ALA A 257 15.10 -5.88 -15.17
CA ALA A 257 14.83 -4.93 -14.12
C ALA A 257 15.20 -3.50 -14.57
N THR A 258 16.35 -3.34 -15.26
CA THR A 258 16.77 -2.07 -15.86
C THR A 258 17.83 -2.29 -16.94
N MET A 259 17.90 -1.35 -17.89
CA MET A 259 18.96 -1.28 -18.89
C MET A 259 19.19 0.17 -19.30
N ASN A 260 20.42 0.53 -19.67
CA ASN A 260 20.71 1.84 -20.20
C ASN A 260 20.51 1.93 -21.73
N THR A 261 20.53 3.13 -22.26
CA THR A 261 20.37 3.38 -23.71
C THR A 261 21.43 2.66 -24.56
N ALA A 262 22.65 2.48 -24.04
CA ALA A 262 23.69 1.72 -24.72
C ALA A 262 23.31 0.24 -24.86
N ALA A 263 22.70 -0.38 -23.84
CA ALA A 263 22.21 -1.75 -23.90
C ALA A 263 21.06 -1.91 -24.90
N GLN A 264 20.14 -0.94 -24.96
CA GLN A 264 19.07 -0.93 -25.96
C GLN A 264 19.62 -0.88 -27.40
N ARG A 265 20.65 -0.07 -27.62
CA ARG A 265 21.33 0.02 -28.94
C ARG A 265 22.02 -1.28 -29.33
N ILE A 266 22.68 -1.95 -28.38
CA ILE A 266 23.31 -3.26 -28.65
C ILE A 266 22.25 -4.33 -28.89
N ALA A 267 21.17 -4.32 -28.15
CA ALA A 267 20.07 -5.24 -28.35
C ALA A 267 19.44 -5.13 -29.75
N GLY A 268 19.31 -3.90 -30.31
CA GLY A 268 18.92 -3.68 -31.70
C GLY A 268 17.52 -4.17 -32.12
N SER A 269 16.83 -4.88 -31.24
CA SER A 269 15.47 -5.39 -31.42
C SER A 269 14.62 -4.98 -30.21
N PRO A 270 13.30 -4.80 -30.37
CA PRO A 270 12.42 -4.57 -29.24
C PRO A 270 12.50 -5.75 -28.26
N ILE A 271 12.72 -5.43 -26.99
CA ILE A 271 12.75 -6.42 -25.91
C ILE A 271 11.47 -6.27 -25.11
N ASP A 272 10.77 -7.39 -24.87
CA ASP A 272 9.62 -7.44 -23.97
C ASP A 272 10.09 -7.58 -22.51
N PRO A 273 9.93 -6.56 -21.65
CA PRO A 273 10.39 -6.63 -20.27
C PRO A 273 9.63 -7.67 -19.43
N ALA A 274 8.48 -8.14 -19.90
CA ALA A 274 7.68 -9.15 -19.19
C ALA A 274 8.18 -10.58 -19.39
N ARG A 275 9.07 -10.83 -20.36
CA ARG A 275 9.64 -12.15 -20.66
C ARG A 275 11.09 -12.26 -20.19
N PRO A 276 11.57 -13.48 -19.81
CA PRO A 276 12.98 -13.69 -19.51
C PRO A 276 13.87 -13.32 -20.69
N LEU A 277 14.90 -12.50 -20.46
CA LEU A 277 15.78 -12.04 -21.54
C LEU A 277 16.55 -13.18 -22.22
N PRO A 278 17.08 -14.20 -21.50
CA PRO A 278 17.79 -15.30 -22.18
C PRO A 278 16.94 -16.00 -23.24
N GLU A 279 15.63 -16.17 -23.00
CA GLU A 279 14.70 -16.77 -23.95
C GLU A 279 14.50 -15.90 -25.19
N GLN A 280 14.22 -14.62 -25.00
CA GLN A 280 14.04 -13.67 -26.09
C GLN A 280 15.31 -13.50 -26.92
N PHE A 281 16.45 -13.57 -26.22
CA PHE A 281 17.73 -13.33 -26.85
C PHE A 281 18.09 -14.41 -27.85
N VAL A 282 17.82 -15.69 -27.56
CA VAL A 282 18.07 -16.80 -28.51
C VAL A 282 17.07 -16.86 -29.66
N GLU A 283 15.90 -16.27 -29.50
CA GLU A 283 14.94 -16.10 -30.60
C GLU A 283 15.44 -15.06 -31.63
N ALA A 284 16.11 -14.00 -31.14
CA ALA A 284 16.57 -12.89 -31.98
C ALA A 284 18.02 -13.05 -32.48
N TYR A 285 18.86 -13.79 -31.73
CA TYR A 285 20.31 -13.85 -31.96
C TYR A 285 20.84 -15.28 -31.78
N THR A 286 21.88 -15.61 -32.56
CA THR A 286 22.70 -16.80 -32.33
C THR A 286 23.97 -16.40 -31.59
N PRO A 287 24.10 -16.70 -30.28
CA PRO A 287 25.31 -16.40 -29.53
C PRO A 287 26.46 -17.32 -29.94
N ARG A 288 27.67 -16.77 -29.99
CA ARG A 288 28.89 -17.53 -30.33
C ARG A 288 29.99 -17.19 -29.32
N ASP A 289 30.90 -18.15 -29.11
CA ASP A 289 32.11 -17.94 -28.29
C ASP A 289 33.18 -17.12 -29.04
N ALA A 290 34.32 -16.91 -28.39
CA ALA A 290 35.46 -16.19 -28.96
C ALA A 290 36.05 -16.88 -30.21
N SER A 291 35.87 -18.17 -30.36
CA SER A 291 36.31 -19.00 -31.51
C SER A 291 35.27 -19.06 -32.61
N GLY A 292 34.08 -18.47 -32.41
CA GLY A 292 33.00 -18.47 -33.40
C GLY A 292 32.07 -19.70 -33.31
N ASN A 293 32.25 -20.57 -32.32
CA ASN A 293 31.36 -21.71 -32.12
C ASN A 293 30.02 -21.29 -31.52
N PRO A 294 28.89 -21.89 -31.89
CA PRO A 294 27.62 -21.60 -31.26
C PRO A 294 27.67 -21.85 -29.76
N LEU A 295 27.19 -20.88 -28.96
CA LEU A 295 27.01 -20.98 -27.51
C LEU A 295 25.58 -21.38 -27.20
N ASN A 296 25.40 -22.26 -26.22
CA ASN A 296 24.10 -22.48 -25.63
C ASN A 296 23.71 -21.22 -24.83
N VAL A 297 22.41 -20.93 -24.74
CA VAL A 297 21.89 -19.77 -23.96
C VAL A 297 22.38 -19.79 -22.50
N HIS A 298 22.47 -20.97 -21.91
CA HIS A 298 22.93 -21.14 -20.52
C HIS A 298 24.42 -20.83 -20.34
N ASP A 299 25.21 -20.85 -21.40
CA ASP A 299 26.64 -20.58 -21.39
C ASP A 299 26.99 -19.11 -21.65
N THR A 300 25.97 -18.29 -21.92
CA THR A 300 26.15 -16.82 -22.04
C THR A 300 26.55 -16.21 -20.71
N ALA A 301 27.30 -15.08 -20.75
CA ALA A 301 27.78 -14.41 -19.55
C ALA A 301 26.65 -14.08 -18.55
N LEU A 302 25.51 -13.62 -19.06
CA LEU A 302 24.35 -13.27 -18.21
C LEU A 302 23.72 -14.52 -17.57
N SER A 303 23.51 -15.59 -18.33
CA SER A 303 22.92 -16.82 -17.80
C SER A 303 23.82 -17.51 -16.77
N ARG A 304 25.13 -17.49 -16.98
CA ARG A 304 26.10 -17.97 -15.99
C ARG A 304 26.06 -17.15 -14.71
N ALA A 305 25.89 -15.81 -14.82
CA ALA A 305 25.75 -14.97 -13.65
C ALA A 305 24.45 -15.24 -12.89
N LEU A 306 23.34 -15.51 -13.57
CA LEU A 306 22.08 -15.97 -12.96
C LEU A 306 22.22 -17.30 -12.24
N SER A 307 23.13 -18.17 -12.70
CA SER A 307 23.47 -19.43 -12.03
C SER A 307 24.47 -19.25 -10.88
N GLY A 308 24.91 -18.01 -10.60
CA GLY A 308 25.78 -17.68 -9.46
C GLY A 308 27.26 -17.54 -9.77
N GLU A 309 27.66 -17.67 -11.02
CA GLU A 309 29.04 -17.56 -11.47
C GLU A 309 29.40 -16.12 -11.83
N ALA A 310 30.54 -15.63 -11.39
CA ALA A 310 31.07 -14.34 -11.83
C ALA A 310 31.89 -14.53 -13.12
N VAL A 311 31.45 -13.86 -14.18
CA VAL A 311 32.09 -13.88 -15.50
C VAL A 311 32.82 -12.56 -15.71
N VAL A 312 34.07 -12.61 -16.10
CA VAL A 312 34.88 -11.40 -16.31
C VAL A 312 35.54 -11.46 -17.69
N ASP A 313 35.30 -10.42 -18.46
CA ASP A 313 36.02 -10.11 -19.70
C ASP A 313 36.01 -11.24 -20.76
N VAL A 314 34.82 -11.83 -20.98
CA VAL A 314 34.62 -12.89 -21.95
C VAL A 314 34.15 -12.31 -23.29
N PHE A 315 34.80 -12.72 -24.39
CA PHE A 315 34.34 -12.37 -25.71
C PHE A 315 33.13 -13.23 -26.12
N GLN A 316 32.09 -12.57 -26.57
CA GLN A 316 30.90 -13.17 -27.15
C GLN A 316 30.52 -12.44 -28.42
N THR A 317 30.01 -13.17 -29.37
CA THR A 317 29.52 -12.61 -30.64
C THR A 317 28.04 -12.93 -30.75
N PHE A 318 27.24 -11.97 -31.12
CA PHE A 318 25.81 -12.11 -31.36
C PHE A 318 25.54 -11.88 -32.84
N VAL A 319 24.94 -12.85 -33.49
CA VAL A 319 24.56 -12.76 -34.89
C VAL A 319 23.05 -12.77 -35.00
N GLY A 320 22.46 -11.67 -35.46
CA GLY A 320 21.00 -11.55 -35.55
C GLY A 320 20.53 -10.12 -35.81
N GLY A 321 19.23 -9.92 -35.70
CA GLY A 321 18.56 -8.67 -36.04
C GLY A 321 18.09 -8.62 -37.50
N ASP A 322 17.34 -7.57 -37.88
CA ASP A 322 16.87 -7.35 -39.26
C ASP A 322 17.29 -5.95 -39.72
N PRO A 323 18.22 -5.81 -40.69
CA PRO A 323 19.03 -6.89 -41.31
C PRO A 323 20.02 -7.52 -40.32
N PRO A 324 20.39 -8.82 -40.53
CA PRO A 324 21.33 -9.51 -39.66
C PRO A 324 22.66 -8.80 -39.55
N ARG A 325 23.14 -8.61 -38.33
CA ARG A 325 24.42 -8.01 -38.01
C ARG A 325 25.18 -8.87 -37.02
N GLU A 326 26.48 -8.93 -37.19
CA GLU A 326 27.39 -9.50 -36.22
C GLU A 326 27.84 -8.43 -35.26
N ARG A 327 27.67 -8.68 -33.97
CA ARG A 327 28.10 -7.78 -32.89
C ARG A 327 29.02 -8.55 -31.97
N ARG A 328 30.27 -8.17 -31.96
CA ARG A 328 31.27 -8.70 -31.05
C ARG A 328 31.32 -7.83 -29.80
N VAL A 329 31.19 -8.43 -28.62
CA VAL A 329 31.20 -7.74 -27.35
C VAL A 329 32.12 -8.43 -26.34
N ARG A 330 32.69 -7.65 -25.45
CA ARG A 330 33.31 -8.14 -24.22
C ARG A 330 32.28 -8.08 -23.13
N ALA A 331 31.98 -9.20 -22.51
CA ALA A 331 30.95 -9.35 -21.49
C ALA A 331 31.59 -9.56 -20.11
N THR A 332 31.15 -8.78 -19.15
CA THR A 332 31.41 -9.00 -17.73
C THR A 332 30.06 -9.09 -17.04
N ALA A 333 29.82 -10.16 -16.28
CA ALA A 333 28.56 -10.36 -15.58
C ALA A 333 28.77 -10.89 -14.17
N ARG A 334 27.93 -10.45 -13.23
CA ARG A 334 28.00 -10.87 -11.83
C ARG A 334 26.60 -11.13 -11.28
N PRO A 335 26.47 -12.15 -10.39
CA PRO A 335 25.22 -12.35 -9.65
C PRO A 335 24.98 -11.18 -8.68
N LEU A 336 23.72 -10.78 -8.57
CA LEU A 336 23.24 -9.90 -7.52
C LEU A 336 22.64 -10.76 -6.41
N ARG A 337 23.10 -10.55 -5.18
CA ARG A 337 22.69 -11.33 -4.02
C ARG A 337 22.03 -10.44 -2.97
N ASP A 338 21.06 -11.00 -2.26
CA ASP A 338 20.52 -10.39 -1.07
C ASP A 338 21.44 -10.56 0.15
N PRO A 339 21.10 -9.96 1.31
CA PRO A 339 21.88 -10.12 2.55
C PRO A 339 22.02 -11.58 3.02
N ASP A 340 21.08 -12.46 2.64
CA ASP A 340 21.10 -13.88 2.97
C ASP A 340 21.92 -14.71 1.98
N GLY A 341 22.51 -14.05 0.96
CA GLY A 341 23.36 -14.66 -0.05
C GLY A 341 22.60 -15.32 -1.22
N GLN A 342 21.25 -15.24 -1.24
CA GLN A 342 20.43 -15.77 -2.32
C GLN A 342 20.54 -14.90 -3.57
N ILE A 343 20.50 -15.52 -4.74
CA ILE A 343 20.58 -14.79 -5.99
C ILE A 343 19.23 -14.07 -6.24
N ARG A 344 19.31 -12.75 -6.41
CA ARG A 344 18.20 -11.86 -6.72
C ARG A 344 18.22 -11.36 -8.16
N GLY A 345 19.19 -11.82 -8.92
CA GLY A 345 19.34 -11.41 -10.30
C GLY A 345 20.79 -11.41 -10.74
N ALA A 346 21.06 -10.74 -11.85
CA ALA A 346 22.41 -10.54 -12.36
C ALA A 346 22.57 -9.16 -13.01
N ILE A 347 23.80 -8.65 -12.97
CA ILE A 347 24.21 -7.47 -13.72
C ILE A 347 25.19 -7.90 -14.81
N ALA A 348 25.03 -7.41 -16.01
CA ALA A 348 25.95 -7.61 -17.12
C ALA A 348 26.35 -6.27 -17.75
N VAL A 349 27.61 -6.16 -18.08
CA VAL A 349 28.19 -5.03 -18.82
C VAL A 349 28.79 -5.56 -20.11
N PHE A 350 28.39 -4.95 -21.22
CA PHE A 350 28.90 -5.28 -22.55
C PHE A 350 29.59 -4.08 -23.14
N THR A 351 30.80 -4.27 -23.64
CA THR A 351 31.58 -3.27 -24.36
C THR A 351 31.83 -3.75 -25.77
N GLU A 352 31.64 -2.92 -26.76
CA GLU A 352 32.12 -3.18 -28.11
C GLU A 352 33.66 -3.03 -28.12
N PRO A 353 34.40 -3.90 -28.78
CA PRO A 353 35.86 -3.86 -28.82
C PRO A 353 36.41 -2.68 -29.61
#